data_48d293e612d6234eb6dd1e80badfdc79
#
_entry.id   48d293e612d6234eb6dd1e80badfdc79
#
_cell.length_a   1.000
_cell.length_b   1.000
_cell.length_c   1.000
_cell.angle_alpha   90.00
_cell.angle_beta   90.00
_cell.angle_gamma   90.00
#
_symmetry.space_group_name_H-M   'P 1'
#
loop_
_entity.id
_entity.type
_entity.pdbx_description
1 polymer ?
#
loop_
_entity_poly.entity_id
_entity_poly.type
_entity_poly.pdbx_seq_one_letter_code
_entity_poly.pdbx_strand_id
1 'polypeptide(L)'
;HTFLLGEVHGLLGENGAGKSTLMKVLMGLVHADAGEIHRDGVRVDVDTPLRAAQLGLGMVHQHFSLIEPLTVWENVALGEAGRIDRDALCADVEAVGARYGLVVDPTATVERLSAGERQRVELIKALRRDPKVLVLDEPTSVLTIAESAALFEVLRTSVAAEGRGVILISHKLAEITAATDVVSVLRKGRRVFSCRTVDTSAPELARQMVGREVSLKNEGAALGLVVTDDPAKHLTPVLQGGLDAVAAQPPVEMADAEVAGTAALGLHDLTVRGADGRVLLDELCLEVAAGEIVGLYGVEGNGQATLGDLLSGLIAPHSGEVTVTGTRVDLGRVGALHAAGVGVIPEDRHRSGVVLDMSVADNLVMTDLPGVSGRLLLRRGQIRARAAELVQRFAISTPSIDTPLRNLSGGNQQRVVLARELSAGPAVLVAAQPTHGLDVGAIEDMYARLREAAASGVAILLITTELEEVMALASRIAVISSGRVTGVLDVADASPQRLGMLVGGEAA
;
A
#
# COMPACT_ATOMS: atom_id res chain seq x y z
N HIS A 1 -22.78 15.35 5.88
CA HIS A 1 -22.98 14.02 5.30
C HIS A 1 -24.17 13.30 5.94
N THR A 2 -24.86 12.50 5.16
CA THR A 2 -25.89 11.57 5.63
C THR A 2 -25.56 10.18 5.13
N PHE A 3 -25.56 9.21 6.02
CA PHE A 3 -25.36 7.80 5.71
C PHE A 3 -26.65 7.06 6.08
N LEU A 4 -27.16 6.25 5.17
CA LEU A 4 -28.40 5.53 5.40
C LEU A 4 -28.13 4.08 5.85
N LEU A 5 -29.06 3.52 6.60
CA LEU A 5 -29.02 2.10 6.93
C LEU A 5 -29.47 1.27 5.72
N GLY A 6 -28.93 0.07 5.57
CA GLY A 6 -29.24 -0.83 4.46
C GLY A 6 -28.54 -0.47 3.15
N GLU A 7 -27.55 0.44 3.17
CA GLU A 7 -26.72 0.76 1.99
C GLU A 7 -25.23 0.72 2.32
N VAL A 8 -24.41 0.48 1.30
CA VAL A 8 -22.97 0.64 1.34
C VAL A 8 -22.62 2.00 0.73
N HIS A 9 -22.13 2.92 1.56
CA HIS A 9 -21.81 4.28 1.16
C HIS A 9 -20.28 4.44 1.01
N GLY A 10 -19.83 4.68 -0.23
CA GLY A 10 -18.44 4.95 -0.55
C GLY A 10 -18.03 6.38 -0.18
N LEU A 11 -16.94 6.52 0.55
CA LEU A 11 -16.33 7.81 0.85
C LEU A 11 -14.98 7.93 0.15
N LEU A 12 -14.97 8.61 -0.99
CA LEU A 12 -13.81 8.87 -1.82
C LEU A 12 -13.10 10.18 -1.47
N GLY A 13 -11.83 10.26 -1.82
CA GLY A 13 -11.03 11.49 -1.76
C GLY A 13 -9.54 11.17 -1.74
N GLU A 14 -8.73 12.11 -2.18
CA GLU A 14 -7.27 12.00 -2.10
C GLU A 14 -6.77 11.92 -0.65
N ASN A 15 -5.49 11.55 -0.49
CA ASN A 15 -4.83 11.62 0.81
C ASN A 15 -4.82 13.06 1.33
N GLY A 16 -5.18 13.25 2.61
CA GLY A 16 -5.38 14.59 3.19
C GLY A 16 -6.72 15.26 2.87
N ALA A 17 -7.64 14.61 2.13
CA ALA A 17 -8.98 15.17 1.85
C ALA A 17 -9.87 15.33 3.09
N GLY A 18 -9.49 14.70 4.23
CA GLY A 18 -10.22 14.77 5.49
C GLY A 18 -11.06 13.53 5.83
N LYS A 19 -10.97 12.45 5.05
CA LYS A 19 -11.72 11.20 5.27
C LYS A 19 -11.51 10.63 6.67
N SER A 20 -10.25 10.31 7.01
CA SER A 20 -9.90 9.73 8.32
C SER A 20 -10.16 10.72 9.47
N THR A 21 -10.05 12.04 9.25
CA THR A 21 -10.42 13.03 10.27
C THR A 21 -11.91 13.00 10.55
N LEU A 22 -12.75 12.95 9.51
CA LEU A 22 -14.20 12.82 9.66
C LEU A 22 -14.57 11.55 10.44
N MET A 23 -13.91 10.42 10.14
CA MET A 23 -14.15 9.17 10.86
C MET A 23 -13.66 9.23 12.31
N LYS A 24 -12.51 9.84 12.57
CA LYS A 24 -12.02 10.06 13.95
C LYS A 24 -12.99 10.89 14.78
N VAL A 25 -13.62 11.90 14.19
CA VAL A 25 -14.68 12.68 14.84
C VAL A 25 -15.91 11.79 15.09
N LEU A 26 -16.36 11.02 14.09
CA LEU A 26 -17.50 10.12 14.22
C LEU A 26 -17.28 9.04 15.29
N MET A 27 -16.05 8.57 15.44
CA MET A 27 -15.66 7.56 16.43
C MET A 27 -15.28 8.16 17.80
N GLY A 28 -15.40 9.47 18.01
CA GLY A 28 -15.07 10.11 19.28
C GLY A 28 -13.58 10.12 19.64
N LEU A 29 -12.71 9.98 18.65
CA LEU A 29 -11.25 10.04 18.81
C LEU A 29 -10.72 11.48 18.72
N VAL A 30 -11.46 12.36 18.05
CA VAL A 30 -11.16 13.78 17.90
C VAL A 30 -12.45 14.56 18.09
N HIS A 31 -12.40 15.64 18.85
CA HIS A 31 -13.54 16.55 19.00
C HIS A 31 -13.66 17.47 17.79
N ALA A 32 -14.89 17.68 17.33
CA ALA A 32 -15.16 18.67 16.30
C ALA A 32 -15.17 20.08 16.92
N ASP A 33 -14.51 21.04 16.26
CA ASP A 33 -14.55 22.45 16.69
C ASP A 33 -15.96 23.05 16.54
N ALA A 34 -16.75 22.56 15.57
CA ALA A 34 -18.12 23.00 15.33
C ALA A 34 -18.88 21.92 14.52
N GLY A 35 -20.20 21.96 14.59
CA GLY A 35 -21.08 21.03 13.91
C GLY A 35 -21.87 20.14 14.85
N GLU A 36 -22.67 19.25 14.29
CA GLU A 36 -23.56 18.35 15.03
C GLU A 36 -23.57 16.98 14.40
N ILE A 37 -23.62 15.95 15.24
CA ILE A 37 -23.83 14.56 14.83
C ILE A 37 -25.28 14.20 15.19
N HIS A 38 -26.02 13.67 14.21
CA HIS A 38 -27.38 13.17 14.42
C HIS A 38 -27.41 11.68 14.15
N ARG A 39 -28.11 10.94 15.01
CA ARG A 39 -28.46 9.54 14.83
C ARG A 39 -29.99 9.44 14.83
N ASP A 40 -30.54 8.85 13.77
CA ASP A 40 -32.01 8.70 13.58
C ASP A 40 -32.75 10.03 13.79
N GLY A 41 -32.16 11.14 13.32
CA GLY A 41 -32.70 12.49 13.44
C GLY A 41 -32.49 13.16 14.83
N VAL A 42 -31.95 12.45 15.79
CA VAL A 42 -31.69 12.96 17.15
C VAL A 42 -30.21 13.37 17.27
N ARG A 43 -29.96 14.58 17.76
CA ARG A 43 -28.59 15.05 18.06
C ARG A 43 -27.97 14.16 19.14
N VAL A 44 -26.74 13.72 18.88
CA VAL A 44 -25.95 12.92 19.82
C VAL A 44 -24.56 13.53 19.98
N ASP A 45 -24.02 13.42 21.19
CA ASP A 45 -22.64 13.78 21.47
C ASP A 45 -21.79 12.50 21.45
N VAL A 46 -20.70 12.54 20.68
CA VAL A 46 -19.74 11.44 20.53
C VAL A 46 -18.39 11.96 21.00
N ASP A 47 -18.12 11.85 22.27
CA ASP A 47 -16.94 12.37 22.94
C ASP A 47 -15.86 11.31 23.21
N THR A 48 -16.23 10.04 23.12
CA THR A 48 -15.33 8.91 23.37
C THR A 48 -15.64 7.74 22.44
N PRO A 49 -14.65 6.85 22.14
CA PRO A 49 -14.89 5.63 21.37
C PRO A 49 -15.92 4.69 22.03
N LEU A 50 -15.96 4.66 23.36
CA LEU A 50 -16.96 3.88 24.09
C LEU A 50 -18.37 4.41 23.80
N ARG A 51 -18.54 5.73 23.75
CA ARG A 51 -19.82 6.35 23.41
C ARG A 51 -20.22 6.07 21.96
N ALA A 52 -19.28 6.11 21.01
CA ALA A 52 -19.50 5.73 19.63
C ALA A 52 -20.01 4.26 19.54
N ALA A 53 -19.35 3.34 20.24
CA ALA A 53 -19.76 1.94 20.29
C ALA A 53 -21.17 1.76 20.89
N GLN A 54 -21.53 2.48 21.97
CA GLN A 54 -22.88 2.48 22.57
C GLN A 54 -23.94 3.01 21.60
N LEU A 55 -23.55 3.93 20.72
CA LEU A 55 -24.40 4.42 19.64
C LEU A 55 -24.46 3.44 18.44
N GLY A 56 -23.84 2.28 18.52
CA GLY A 56 -23.84 1.25 17.49
C GLY A 56 -22.92 1.59 16.31
N LEU A 57 -21.87 2.37 16.52
CA LEU A 57 -20.83 2.61 15.53
C LEU A 57 -19.69 1.60 15.74
N GLY A 58 -19.27 0.92 14.67
CA GLY A 58 -18.12 0.05 14.65
C GLY A 58 -17.13 0.52 13.57
N MET A 59 -15.83 0.27 13.77
CA MET A 59 -14.80 0.65 12.80
C MET A 59 -13.75 -0.45 12.68
N VAL A 60 -13.35 -0.71 11.44
CA VAL A 60 -12.14 -1.43 11.07
C VAL A 60 -11.15 -0.40 10.53
N HIS A 61 -9.97 -0.36 11.13
CA HIS A 61 -8.94 0.62 10.82
C HIS A 61 -8.07 0.16 9.65
N GLN A 62 -7.42 1.10 8.98
CA GLN A 62 -6.47 0.85 7.89
C GLN A 62 -5.29 -0.02 8.32
N HIS A 63 -4.75 0.21 9.53
CA HIS A 63 -3.73 -0.64 10.13
C HIS A 63 -4.36 -1.54 11.19
N PHE A 64 -3.94 -2.79 11.24
CA PHE A 64 -4.45 -3.74 12.22
C PHE A 64 -4.29 -3.21 13.64
N SER A 65 -5.38 -3.25 14.42
CA SER A 65 -5.40 -2.93 15.85
C SER A 65 -5.30 -4.20 16.69
N LEU A 66 -4.61 -5.21 16.16
CA LEU A 66 -4.40 -6.51 16.80
C LEU A 66 -3.08 -6.52 17.56
N ILE A 67 -3.07 -7.23 18.69
CA ILE A 67 -1.88 -7.49 19.49
C ILE A 67 -1.32 -8.85 19.06
N GLU A 68 -0.20 -8.84 18.35
CA GLU A 68 0.37 -10.01 17.68
C GLU A 68 0.67 -11.21 18.59
N PRO A 69 1.23 -11.04 19.81
CA PRO A 69 1.48 -12.16 20.72
C PRO A 69 0.21 -12.83 21.29
N LEU A 70 -0.95 -12.18 21.18
CA LEU A 70 -2.21 -12.71 21.67
C LEU A 70 -2.89 -13.60 20.64
N THR A 71 -3.72 -14.53 21.13
CA THR A 71 -4.61 -15.34 20.30
C THR A 71 -5.75 -14.50 19.71
N VAL A 72 -6.45 -15.06 18.72
CA VAL A 72 -7.62 -14.41 18.10
C VAL A 72 -8.68 -14.11 19.14
N TRP A 73 -9.07 -15.09 19.98
CA TRP A 73 -10.10 -14.86 21.00
C TRP A 73 -9.68 -13.81 22.03
N GLU A 74 -8.39 -13.75 22.43
CA GLU A 74 -7.89 -12.72 23.34
C GLU A 74 -7.98 -11.32 22.73
N ASN A 75 -7.62 -11.18 21.45
CA ASN A 75 -7.77 -9.93 20.71
C ASN A 75 -9.24 -9.48 20.60
N VAL A 76 -10.15 -10.42 20.41
CA VAL A 76 -11.60 -10.14 20.34
C VAL A 76 -12.15 -9.74 21.71
N ALA A 77 -11.60 -10.31 22.80
CA ALA A 77 -11.98 -10.00 24.18
C ALA A 77 -11.51 -8.61 24.67
N LEU A 78 -10.57 -7.97 24.00
CA LEU A 78 -10.01 -6.69 24.43
C LEU A 78 -11.10 -5.63 24.63
N GLY A 79 -11.09 -5.05 25.84
CA GLY A 79 -12.06 -4.02 26.24
C GLY A 79 -13.37 -4.58 26.83
N GLU A 80 -13.49 -5.87 27.05
CA GLU A 80 -14.59 -6.44 27.84
C GLU A 80 -14.35 -6.27 29.33
N ALA A 81 -15.43 -6.03 30.06
CA ALA A 81 -15.39 -5.91 31.54
C ALA A 81 -15.78 -7.23 32.18
N GLY A 82 -15.11 -7.57 33.28
CA GLY A 82 -15.46 -8.73 34.09
C GLY A 82 -14.62 -9.97 33.83
N ARG A 83 -15.13 -11.16 34.26
CA ARG A 83 -14.46 -12.44 34.05
C ARG A 83 -14.70 -12.89 32.60
N ILE A 84 -13.63 -13.12 31.88
CA ILE A 84 -13.66 -13.57 30.49
C ILE A 84 -13.85 -15.10 30.49
N ASP A 85 -14.86 -15.57 29.74
CA ASP A 85 -15.08 -16.98 29.44
C ASP A 85 -14.51 -17.31 28.08
N ARG A 86 -13.40 -18.05 28.06
CA ARG A 86 -12.69 -18.42 26.84
C ARG A 86 -13.58 -19.21 25.89
N ASP A 87 -14.30 -20.22 26.42
CA ASP A 87 -15.04 -21.16 25.57
C ASP A 87 -16.23 -20.45 24.90
N ALA A 88 -16.90 -19.57 25.67
CA ALA A 88 -17.96 -18.72 25.13
C ALA A 88 -17.44 -17.77 24.02
N LEU A 89 -16.27 -17.17 24.23
CA LEU A 89 -15.66 -16.28 23.23
C LEU A 89 -15.21 -17.01 21.98
N CYS A 90 -14.61 -18.19 22.11
CA CYS A 90 -14.26 -19.00 20.95
C CYS A 90 -15.52 -19.36 20.14
N ALA A 91 -16.58 -19.77 20.81
CA ALA A 91 -17.86 -20.07 20.16
C ALA A 91 -18.47 -18.83 19.47
N ASP A 92 -18.36 -17.64 20.07
CA ASP A 92 -18.80 -16.38 19.45
C ASP A 92 -17.99 -16.05 18.19
N VAL A 93 -16.66 -16.20 18.23
CA VAL A 93 -15.78 -15.98 17.06
C VAL A 93 -16.18 -16.92 15.93
N GLU A 94 -16.37 -18.21 16.23
CA GLU A 94 -16.80 -19.21 15.26
C GLU A 94 -18.20 -18.90 14.68
N ALA A 95 -19.14 -18.51 15.54
CA ALA A 95 -20.51 -18.18 15.13
C ALA A 95 -20.54 -16.95 14.19
N VAL A 96 -19.82 -15.88 14.55
CA VAL A 96 -19.70 -14.68 13.69
C VAL A 96 -18.95 -15.02 12.40
N GLY A 97 -17.87 -15.80 12.51
CA GLY A 97 -17.11 -16.28 11.34
C GLY A 97 -17.99 -17.10 10.38
N ALA A 98 -18.77 -18.03 10.89
CA ALA A 98 -19.69 -18.83 10.07
C ALA A 98 -20.81 -17.99 9.43
N ARG A 99 -21.37 -17.02 10.19
CA ARG A 99 -22.44 -16.12 9.70
C ARG A 99 -22.01 -15.28 8.50
N TYR A 100 -20.78 -14.79 8.50
CA TYR A 100 -20.28 -13.87 7.49
C TYR A 100 -19.21 -14.48 6.56
N GLY A 101 -18.96 -15.79 6.64
CA GLY A 101 -17.94 -16.43 5.81
C GLY A 101 -16.49 -16.03 6.17
N LEU A 102 -16.28 -15.55 7.40
CA LEU A 102 -14.99 -15.06 7.91
C LEU A 102 -14.30 -16.11 8.80
N VAL A 103 -14.06 -17.31 8.27
CA VAL A 103 -13.54 -18.43 9.05
C VAL A 103 -12.10 -18.16 9.51
N VAL A 104 -11.85 -18.27 10.83
CA VAL A 104 -10.54 -18.21 11.48
C VAL A 104 -10.50 -19.17 12.66
N ASP A 105 -9.30 -19.64 13.03
CA ASP A 105 -9.10 -20.42 14.27
C ASP A 105 -9.04 -19.47 15.47
N PRO A 106 -10.00 -19.54 16.42
CA PRO A 106 -10.01 -18.65 17.58
C PRO A 106 -8.77 -18.80 18.48
N THR A 107 -8.10 -19.97 18.43
CA THR A 107 -6.96 -20.28 19.30
C THR A 107 -5.61 -19.97 18.67
N ALA A 108 -5.58 -19.64 17.39
CA ALA A 108 -4.36 -19.25 16.69
C ALA A 108 -3.80 -17.94 17.24
N THR A 109 -2.47 -17.83 17.35
CA THR A 109 -1.77 -16.59 17.70
C THR A 109 -1.76 -15.66 16.49
N VAL A 110 -2.10 -14.40 16.70
CA VAL A 110 -2.24 -13.42 15.60
C VAL A 110 -0.95 -13.24 14.80
N GLU A 111 0.23 -13.33 15.41
CA GLU A 111 1.52 -13.25 14.71
C GLU A 111 1.69 -14.30 13.60
N ARG A 112 0.98 -15.46 13.71
CA ARG A 112 1.04 -16.58 12.74
C ARG A 112 0.04 -16.45 11.61
N LEU A 113 -0.89 -15.51 11.70
CA LEU A 113 -1.93 -15.29 10.73
C LEU A 113 -1.40 -14.53 9.51
N SER A 114 -1.87 -14.89 8.34
CA SER A 114 -1.72 -14.12 7.11
C SER A 114 -2.43 -12.77 7.23
N ALA A 115 -2.11 -11.81 6.37
CA ALA A 115 -2.76 -10.51 6.33
C ALA A 115 -4.29 -10.63 6.12
N GLY A 116 -4.73 -11.52 5.23
CA GLY A 116 -6.15 -11.80 5.02
C GLY A 116 -6.86 -12.39 6.24
N GLU A 117 -6.20 -13.28 7.00
CA GLU A 117 -6.75 -13.80 8.25
C GLU A 117 -6.81 -12.72 9.33
N ARG A 118 -5.78 -11.87 9.46
CA ARG A 118 -5.80 -10.72 10.37
C ARG A 118 -6.96 -9.76 10.05
N GLN A 119 -7.22 -9.52 8.77
CA GLN A 119 -8.37 -8.71 8.33
C GLN A 119 -9.71 -9.35 8.74
N ARG A 120 -9.85 -10.68 8.60
CA ARG A 120 -11.04 -11.41 9.09
C ARG A 120 -11.22 -11.26 10.59
N VAL A 121 -10.13 -11.32 11.37
CA VAL A 121 -10.18 -11.10 12.84
C VAL A 121 -10.67 -9.69 13.18
N GLU A 122 -10.18 -8.64 12.50
CA GLU A 122 -10.66 -7.27 12.70
C GLU A 122 -12.15 -7.11 12.37
N LEU A 123 -12.61 -7.74 11.29
CA LEU A 123 -14.02 -7.75 10.92
C LEU A 123 -14.87 -8.48 11.96
N ILE A 124 -14.45 -9.66 12.42
CA ILE A 124 -15.16 -10.43 13.47
C ILE A 124 -15.24 -9.60 14.76
N LYS A 125 -14.13 -8.98 15.17
CA LYS A 125 -14.05 -8.10 16.35
C LYS A 125 -15.03 -6.92 16.26
N ALA A 126 -15.18 -6.33 15.08
CA ALA A 126 -16.12 -5.24 14.84
C ALA A 126 -17.58 -5.74 14.78
N LEU A 127 -17.85 -6.81 14.01
CA LEU A 127 -19.19 -7.34 13.77
C LEU A 127 -19.81 -8.01 15.00
N ARG A 128 -19.01 -8.64 15.87
CA ARG A 128 -19.45 -9.26 17.12
C ARG A 128 -20.20 -8.29 18.04
N ARG A 129 -19.81 -7.01 17.99
CA ARG A 129 -20.47 -5.94 18.79
C ARG A 129 -21.82 -5.49 18.23
N ASP A 130 -22.30 -6.12 17.17
CA ASP A 130 -23.57 -5.84 16.49
C ASP A 130 -23.74 -4.36 16.11
N PRO A 131 -22.77 -3.75 15.37
CA PRO A 131 -22.85 -2.34 15.02
C PRO A 131 -24.02 -2.08 14.07
N LYS A 132 -24.70 -0.93 14.22
CA LYS A 132 -25.69 -0.45 13.26
C LYS A 132 -25.06 0.20 12.05
N VAL A 133 -23.90 0.84 12.25
CA VAL A 133 -23.08 1.43 11.21
C VAL A 133 -21.65 0.89 11.33
N LEU A 134 -21.15 0.28 10.28
CA LEU A 134 -19.78 -0.23 10.18
C LEU A 134 -18.96 0.66 9.26
N VAL A 135 -17.88 1.21 9.78
CA VAL A 135 -16.89 1.99 9.03
C VAL A 135 -15.71 1.10 8.69
N LEU A 136 -15.31 1.08 7.43
CA LEU A 136 -14.15 0.34 6.92
C LEU A 136 -13.18 1.35 6.28
N ASP A 137 -12.01 1.51 6.87
CA ASP A 137 -10.98 2.45 6.38
C ASP A 137 -9.92 1.67 5.61
N GLU A 138 -9.97 1.74 4.27
CA GLU A 138 -9.10 1.05 3.32
C GLU A 138 -8.93 -0.47 3.61
N PRO A 139 -10.03 -1.24 3.70
CA PRO A 139 -9.99 -2.60 4.23
C PRO A 139 -9.31 -3.61 3.31
N THR A 140 -8.97 -3.24 2.10
CA THR A 140 -8.41 -4.11 1.04
C THR A 140 -6.93 -3.89 0.78
N SER A 141 -6.29 -2.97 1.49
CA SER A 141 -4.88 -2.60 1.27
C SER A 141 -3.91 -3.78 1.37
N VAL A 142 -4.28 -4.82 2.13
CA VAL A 142 -3.45 -6.01 2.41
C VAL A 142 -4.06 -7.30 1.84
N LEU A 143 -5.16 -7.20 1.08
CA LEU A 143 -5.91 -8.34 0.56
C LEU A 143 -5.58 -8.60 -0.92
N THR A 144 -5.63 -9.86 -1.30
CA THR A 144 -5.65 -10.26 -2.72
C THR A 144 -6.93 -9.77 -3.39
N ILE A 145 -6.94 -9.74 -4.73
CA ILE A 145 -8.12 -9.37 -5.52
C ILE A 145 -9.31 -10.29 -5.17
N ALA A 146 -9.07 -11.60 -5.05
CA ALA A 146 -10.10 -12.58 -4.70
C ALA A 146 -10.65 -12.37 -3.27
N GLU A 147 -9.78 -12.10 -2.29
CA GLU A 147 -10.19 -11.81 -0.92
C GLU A 147 -10.97 -10.49 -0.84
N SER A 148 -10.57 -9.46 -1.59
CA SER A 148 -11.28 -8.18 -1.67
C SER A 148 -12.69 -8.36 -2.25
N ALA A 149 -12.83 -9.15 -3.34
CA ALA A 149 -14.13 -9.46 -3.92
C ALA A 149 -15.03 -10.22 -2.93
N ALA A 150 -14.48 -11.22 -2.23
CA ALA A 150 -15.21 -11.97 -1.20
C ALA A 150 -15.66 -11.05 -0.05
N LEU A 151 -14.79 -10.14 0.41
CA LEU A 151 -15.13 -9.15 1.44
C LEU A 151 -16.31 -8.27 1.00
N PHE A 152 -16.28 -7.73 -0.22
CA PHE A 152 -17.35 -6.87 -0.72
C PHE A 152 -18.68 -7.60 -0.88
N GLU A 153 -18.65 -8.88 -1.28
CA GLU A 153 -19.84 -9.70 -1.34
C GLU A 153 -20.45 -9.91 0.05
N VAL A 154 -19.62 -10.19 1.06
CA VAL A 154 -20.05 -10.27 2.47
C VAL A 154 -20.69 -8.96 2.92
N LEU A 155 -20.09 -7.82 2.61
CA LEU A 155 -20.60 -6.51 3.02
C LEU A 155 -21.94 -6.20 2.35
N ARG A 156 -22.07 -6.46 1.05
CA ARG A 156 -23.30 -6.18 0.30
C ARG A 156 -24.45 -7.10 0.69
N THR A 157 -24.20 -8.40 0.73
CA THR A 157 -25.26 -9.39 0.91
C THR A 157 -25.65 -9.58 2.38
N SER A 158 -24.67 -9.62 3.28
CA SER A 158 -24.93 -9.94 4.69
C SER A 158 -25.13 -8.67 5.53
N VAL A 159 -24.22 -7.70 5.43
CA VAL A 159 -24.23 -6.54 6.33
C VAL A 159 -25.29 -5.52 5.92
N ALA A 160 -25.33 -5.13 4.64
CA ALA A 160 -26.34 -4.18 4.16
C ALA A 160 -27.75 -4.78 4.18
N ALA A 161 -27.91 -6.06 3.77
CA ALA A 161 -29.21 -6.74 3.78
C ALA A 161 -29.81 -6.92 5.19
N GLU A 162 -28.99 -6.91 6.25
CA GLU A 162 -29.45 -6.93 7.64
C GLU A 162 -29.89 -5.54 8.15
N GLY A 163 -29.96 -4.54 7.27
CA GLY A 163 -30.36 -3.18 7.61
C GLY A 163 -29.29 -2.39 8.33
N ARG A 164 -28.00 -2.78 8.22
CA ARG A 164 -26.86 -2.01 8.70
C ARG A 164 -26.43 -1.00 7.66
N GLY A 165 -25.88 0.14 8.09
CA GLY A 165 -25.17 1.05 7.20
C GLY A 165 -23.70 0.66 7.15
N VAL A 166 -23.10 0.68 5.98
CA VAL A 166 -21.66 0.48 5.79
C VAL A 166 -21.06 1.74 5.17
N ILE A 167 -19.97 2.24 5.76
CA ILE A 167 -19.17 3.33 5.19
C ILE A 167 -17.86 2.73 4.73
N LEU A 168 -17.65 2.66 3.42
CA LEU A 168 -16.42 2.17 2.81
C LEU A 168 -15.56 3.35 2.40
N ILE A 169 -14.41 3.50 3.04
CA ILE A 169 -13.41 4.51 2.70
C ILE A 169 -12.37 3.85 1.81
N SER A 170 -12.19 4.41 0.62
CA SER A 170 -11.12 3.99 -0.28
C SER A 170 -10.67 5.17 -1.14
N HIS A 171 -9.47 5.09 -1.68
CA HIS A 171 -9.00 5.96 -2.75
C HIS A 171 -9.03 5.25 -4.11
N LYS A 172 -9.33 3.95 -4.13
CA LYS A 172 -9.39 3.11 -5.34
C LYS A 172 -10.81 3.15 -5.92
N LEU A 173 -10.94 3.69 -7.14
CA LEU A 173 -12.23 3.84 -7.82
C LEU A 173 -12.89 2.49 -8.14
N ALA A 174 -12.06 1.48 -8.47
CA ALA A 174 -12.54 0.13 -8.76
C ALA A 174 -13.33 -0.47 -7.58
N GLU A 175 -12.82 -0.31 -6.36
CA GLU A 175 -13.47 -0.81 -5.15
C GLU A 175 -14.82 -0.13 -4.91
N ILE A 176 -14.84 1.19 -5.03
CA ILE A 176 -16.06 1.98 -4.83
C ILE A 176 -17.13 1.62 -5.86
N THR A 177 -16.76 1.54 -7.14
CA THR A 177 -17.73 1.21 -8.20
C THR A 177 -18.26 -0.22 -8.07
N ALA A 178 -17.46 -1.16 -7.55
CA ALA A 178 -17.87 -2.54 -7.36
C ALA A 178 -18.71 -2.77 -6.10
N ALA A 179 -18.42 -2.04 -5.01
CA ALA A 179 -18.92 -2.39 -3.68
C ALA A 179 -20.01 -1.47 -3.13
N THR A 180 -20.24 -0.27 -3.71
CA THR A 180 -21.09 0.74 -3.08
C THR A 180 -22.38 1.05 -3.83
N ASP A 181 -23.42 1.48 -3.10
CA ASP A 181 -24.70 1.93 -3.63
C ASP A 181 -24.71 3.45 -3.87
N VAL A 182 -24.05 4.19 -2.98
CA VAL A 182 -23.91 5.64 -3.00
C VAL A 182 -22.45 6.01 -2.81
N VAL A 183 -22.01 7.06 -3.49
CA VAL A 183 -20.65 7.58 -3.35
C VAL A 183 -20.66 9.06 -3.02
N SER A 184 -19.79 9.46 -2.11
CA SER A 184 -19.49 10.86 -1.81
C SER A 184 -17.99 11.12 -1.95
N VAL A 185 -17.64 12.26 -2.55
CA VAL A 185 -16.25 12.68 -2.72
C VAL A 185 -15.93 13.83 -1.78
N LEU A 186 -14.89 13.63 -0.97
CA LEU A 186 -14.28 14.66 -0.14
C LEU A 186 -13.06 15.27 -0.84
N ARG A 187 -12.93 16.59 -0.77
CA ARG A 187 -11.78 17.32 -1.23
C ARG A 187 -11.52 18.51 -0.30
N LYS A 188 -10.30 18.58 0.28
CA LYS A 188 -9.89 19.66 1.21
C LYS A 188 -10.90 19.90 2.33
N GLY A 189 -11.37 18.83 2.97
CA GLY A 189 -12.31 18.86 4.08
C GLY A 189 -13.77 19.16 3.71
N ARG A 190 -14.12 19.21 2.43
CA ARG A 190 -15.49 19.50 1.97
C ARG A 190 -16.02 18.38 1.07
N ARG A 191 -17.31 18.06 1.19
CA ARG A 191 -18.01 17.21 0.25
C ARG A 191 -18.27 18.01 -1.04
N VAL A 192 -17.62 17.60 -2.12
CA VAL A 192 -17.72 18.28 -3.42
C VAL A 192 -18.69 17.58 -4.37
N PHE A 193 -18.96 16.28 -4.15
CA PHE A 193 -19.83 15.49 -4.99
C PHE A 193 -20.52 14.38 -4.18
N SER A 194 -21.73 13.96 -4.60
CA SER A 194 -22.42 12.79 -4.06
C SER A 194 -23.53 12.36 -5.03
N CYS A 195 -23.58 11.06 -5.33
CA CYS A 195 -24.60 10.47 -6.19
C CYS A 195 -24.76 8.97 -5.90
N ARG A 196 -25.73 8.31 -6.54
CA ARG A 196 -25.76 6.84 -6.60
C ARG A 196 -24.59 6.35 -7.46
N THR A 197 -23.99 5.25 -7.08
CA THR A 197 -22.81 4.72 -7.78
C THR A 197 -23.15 4.33 -9.22
N VAL A 198 -24.37 3.85 -9.47
CA VAL A 198 -24.87 3.50 -10.81
C VAL A 198 -25.06 4.71 -11.75
N ASP A 199 -25.15 5.93 -11.19
CA ASP A 199 -25.38 7.17 -11.95
C ASP A 199 -24.08 7.92 -12.28
N THR A 200 -22.92 7.32 -11.98
CA THR A 200 -21.62 7.93 -12.23
C THR A 200 -20.67 6.96 -12.91
N SER A 201 -19.47 7.44 -13.23
CA SER A 201 -18.43 6.63 -13.84
C SER A 201 -17.08 6.89 -13.15
N ALA A 202 -16.14 5.94 -13.27
CA ALA A 202 -14.81 6.10 -12.73
C ALA A 202 -14.08 7.38 -13.22
N PRO A 203 -14.18 7.79 -14.53
CA PRO A 203 -13.63 9.06 -14.98
C PRO A 203 -14.24 10.29 -14.28
N GLU A 204 -15.55 10.26 -14.07
CA GLU A 204 -16.22 11.37 -13.37
C GLU A 204 -15.79 11.45 -11.91
N LEU A 205 -15.74 10.31 -11.22
CA LEU A 205 -15.25 10.24 -9.84
C LEU A 205 -13.82 10.71 -9.72
N ALA A 206 -12.94 10.31 -10.64
CA ALA A 206 -11.55 10.77 -10.72
C ALA A 206 -11.47 12.30 -10.84
N ARG A 207 -12.24 12.88 -11.76
CA ARG A 207 -12.33 14.33 -11.96
C ARG A 207 -12.80 15.04 -10.70
N GLN A 208 -13.78 14.51 -10.00
CA GLN A 208 -14.30 15.09 -8.76
C GLN A 208 -13.28 15.01 -7.62
N MET A 209 -12.51 13.92 -7.53
CA MET A 209 -11.43 13.75 -6.54
C MET A 209 -10.32 14.77 -6.73
N VAL A 210 -9.77 14.83 -7.93
CA VAL A 210 -8.60 15.67 -8.27
C VAL A 210 -8.98 17.14 -8.48
N GLY A 211 -10.19 17.39 -9.02
CA GLY A 211 -10.71 18.76 -9.27
C GLY A 211 -10.22 19.40 -10.57
N ARG A 212 -9.62 18.63 -11.46
CA ARG A 212 -9.23 18.98 -12.83
C ARG A 212 -9.55 17.81 -13.77
N GLU A 213 -9.47 18.01 -15.07
CA GLU A 213 -9.53 16.89 -16.01
C GLU A 213 -8.36 15.95 -15.77
N VAL A 214 -8.67 14.66 -15.68
CA VAL A 214 -7.74 13.58 -15.39
C VAL A 214 -7.50 12.80 -16.67
N SER A 215 -6.24 12.63 -17.06
CA SER A 215 -5.88 11.75 -18.17
C SER A 215 -5.86 10.30 -17.68
N LEU A 216 -6.90 9.54 -17.99
CA LEU A 216 -7.00 8.14 -17.56
C LEU A 216 -5.86 7.26 -18.08
N LYS A 217 -5.21 7.62 -19.18
CA LYS A 217 -4.01 6.91 -19.64
C LYS A 217 -2.81 7.09 -18.72
N ASN A 218 -2.67 8.25 -18.10
CA ASN A 218 -1.51 8.57 -17.27
C ASN A 218 -1.81 8.45 -15.76
N GLU A 219 -3.06 8.70 -15.36
CA GLU A 219 -3.46 8.78 -13.96
C GLU A 219 -4.33 7.58 -13.53
N GLY A 220 -4.71 6.69 -14.46
CA GLY A 220 -5.59 5.56 -14.19
C GLY A 220 -5.04 4.62 -13.13
N ALA A 221 -3.75 4.30 -13.19
CA ALA A 221 -3.10 3.45 -12.20
C ALA A 221 -3.16 4.03 -10.79
N ALA A 222 -2.93 5.34 -10.63
CA ALA A 222 -3.03 6.03 -9.34
C ALA A 222 -4.44 6.05 -8.75
N LEU A 223 -5.45 5.77 -9.57
CA LEU A 223 -6.86 5.71 -9.19
C LEU A 223 -7.38 4.26 -9.09
N GLY A 224 -6.49 3.26 -9.16
CA GLY A 224 -6.84 1.85 -9.10
C GLY A 224 -7.58 1.36 -10.36
N LEU A 225 -7.20 1.86 -11.54
CA LEU A 225 -7.78 1.48 -12.83
C LEU A 225 -6.71 0.87 -13.73
N VAL A 226 -6.94 -0.32 -14.24
CA VAL A 226 -6.12 -0.92 -15.30
C VAL A 226 -6.68 -0.44 -16.65
N VAL A 227 -5.89 0.35 -17.38
CA VAL A 227 -6.25 0.85 -18.71
C VAL A 227 -5.69 -0.11 -19.75
N THR A 228 -6.56 -0.78 -20.51
CA THR A 228 -6.16 -1.62 -21.66
C THR A 228 -6.34 -0.84 -22.96
N ASP A 229 -5.51 -1.11 -23.96
CA ASP A 229 -5.57 -0.44 -25.28
C ASP A 229 -6.79 -0.90 -26.14
N ASP A 230 -7.59 -1.82 -25.67
CA ASP A 230 -8.82 -2.28 -26.35
C ASP A 230 -9.98 -1.33 -26.06
N PRO A 231 -10.50 -0.59 -27.07
CA PRO A 231 -11.59 0.37 -26.88
C PRO A 231 -12.90 -0.25 -26.36
N ALA A 232 -13.09 -1.56 -26.53
CA ALA A 232 -14.29 -2.29 -26.05
C ALA A 232 -14.14 -2.74 -24.59
N LYS A 233 -12.90 -2.69 -24.04
CA LYS A 233 -12.57 -3.08 -22.66
C LYS A 233 -12.10 -1.90 -21.81
N HIS A 234 -12.32 -0.67 -22.26
CA HIS A 234 -11.98 0.51 -21.49
C HIS A 234 -12.65 0.47 -20.13
N LEU A 235 -11.83 0.46 -19.06
CA LEU A 235 -12.25 0.63 -17.68
C LEU A 235 -13.05 -0.54 -17.08
N THR A 236 -12.58 -1.76 -17.27
CA THR A 236 -13.10 -2.87 -16.44
C THR A 236 -12.52 -2.70 -15.04
N PRO A 237 -13.36 -2.53 -13.98
CA PRO A 237 -12.89 -2.65 -12.62
C PRO A 237 -12.25 -4.03 -12.44
N VAL A 238 -11.07 -4.10 -11.86
CA VAL A 238 -10.33 -5.35 -11.61
C VAL A 238 -11.21 -6.41 -10.94
N LEU A 239 -12.25 -5.98 -10.23
CA LEU A 239 -13.18 -6.82 -9.47
C LEU A 239 -14.38 -7.37 -10.28
N GLN A 240 -14.69 -6.87 -11.49
CA GLN A 240 -15.82 -7.37 -12.28
C GLN A 240 -15.51 -8.57 -13.18
N GLY A 241 -14.21 -8.95 -13.34
CA GLY A 241 -13.79 -10.13 -14.08
C GLY A 241 -13.94 -11.46 -13.31
N GLY A 242 -14.92 -11.52 -12.40
CA GLY A 242 -15.12 -12.56 -11.41
C GLY A 242 -15.02 -14.00 -11.91
N LEU A 243 -14.57 -14.84 -11.04
CA LEU A 243 -14.69 -16.29 -10.80
C LEU A 243 -15.06 -17.26 -11.97
N ASP A 244 -15.74 -16.83 -13.02
CA ASP A 244 -16.18 -17.69 -14.12
C ASP A 244 -15.10 -17.92 -15.21
N ALA A 245 -14.00 -17.15 -15.22
CA ALA A 245 -12.95 -17.24 -16.22
C ALA A 245 -11.74 -18.11 -15.81
N VAL A 246 -11.68 -18.56 -14.56
CA VAL A 246 -10.53 -19.27 -13.99
C VAL A 246 -10.38 -20.70 -14.49
N ALA A 247 -11.45 -21.30 -15.02
CA ALA A 247 -11.48 -22.75 -15.36
C ALA A 247 -10.90 -23.13 -16.74
N ALA A 248 -10.41 -22.21 -17.57
CA ALA A 248 -10.14 -22.50 -18.98
C ALA A 248 -8.79 -22.04 -19.56
N GLN A 249 -7.80 -21.72 -18.75
CA GLN A 249 -6.48 -21.30 -19.27
C GLN A 249 -5.43 -22.41 -19.12
N PRO A 250 -4.57 -22.62 -20.13
CA PRO A 250 -3.51 -23.62 -20.05
C PRO A 250 -2.42 -23.21 -19.05
N PRO A 251 -1.65 -24.18 -18.51
CA PRO A 251 -0.56 -23.91 -17.58
C PRO A 251 0.44 -22.90 -18.16
N VAL A 252 0.92 -21.98 -17.34
CA VAL A 252 1.97 -21.03 -17.73
C VAL A 252 3.30 -21.77 -17.67
N GLU A 253 3.91 -22.10 -18.81
CA GLU A 253 5.31 -22.55 -18.85
C GLU A 253 6.19 -21.41 -18.33
N MET A 254 7.07 -21.72 -17.38
CA MET A 254 8.12 -20.81 -16.95
C MET A 254 9.02 -20.54 -18.15
N ALA A 255 8.85 -19.40 -18.78
CA ALA A 255 9.81 -18.92 -19.75
C ALA A 255 11.07 -18.50 -18.99
N ASP A 256 12.21 -19.10 -19.30
CA ASP A 256 13.52 -18.53 -19.06
C ASP A 256 13.59 -17.25 -19.91
N ALA A 257 13.09 -16.14 -19.38
CA ALA A 257 13.19 -14.85 -20.06
C ALA A 257 14.68 -14.45 -20.04
N GLU A 258 15.38 -14.75 -21.12
CA GLU A 258 16.73 -14.30 -21.33
C GLU A 258 16.73 -12.76 -21.21
N VAL A 259 17.46 -12.25 -20.23
CA VAL A 259 17.69 -10.81 -20.06
C VAL A 259 18.45 -10.32 -21.28
N ALA A 260 17.80 -9.53 -22.13
CA ALA A 260 18.41 -8.93 -23.32
C ALA A 260 19.38 -7.80 -22.89
N GLY A 261 20.49 -8.16 -22.24
CA GLY A 261 21.53 -7.21 -21.78
C GLY A 261 22.28 -7.73 -20.56
N THR A 262 23.37 -7.05 -20.19
CA THR A 262 24.12 -7.37 -18.97
C THR A 262 23.29 -6.94 -17.75
N ALA A 263 22.99 -7.85 -16.83
CA ALA A 263 22.27 -7.54 -15.59
C ALA A 263 22.99 -6.45 -14.80
N ALA A 264 22.30 -5.36 -14.49
CA ALA A 264 22.81 -4.31 -13.62
C ALA A 264 22.61 -4.67 -12.14
N LEU A 265 21.52 -5.37 -11.80
CA LEU A 265 21.29 -5.99 -10.51
C LEU A 265 21.04 -7.49 -10.71
N GLY A 266 21.78 -8.34 -10.01
CA GLY A 266 21.54 -9.77 -9.93
C GLY A 266 21.34 -10.20 -8.48
N LEU A 267 20.27 -10.93 -8.26
CA LEU A 267 19.93 -11.60 -6.99
C LEU A 267 19.99 -13.10 -7.23
N HIS A 268 20.85 -13.82 -6.52
CA HIS A 268 21.11 -15.24 -6.78
C HIS A 268 20.95 -16.04 -5.48
N ASP A 269 19.99 -16.93 -5.45
CA ASP A 269 19.69 -17.90 -4.38
C ASP A 269 19.60 -17.26 -2.97
N LEU A 270 19.03 -16.05 -2.90
CA LEU A 270 18.96 -15.30 -1.66
C LEU A 270 18.03 -15.98 -0.67
N THR A 271 18.58 -16.36 0.49
CA THR A 271 17.81 -16.92 1.60
C THR A 271 17.98 -16.08 2.85
N VAL A 272 16.84 -15.69 3.44
CA VAL A 272 16.78 -14.97 4.73
C VAL A 272 15.87 -15.73 5.69
N ARG A 273 16.31 -15.85 6.95
CA ARG A 273 15.51 -16.45 8.02
C ARG A 273 15.26 -15.42 9.12
N GLY A 274 14.06 -15.44 9.66
CA GLY A 274 13.71 -14.65 10.84
C GLY A 274 14.37 -15.18 12.11
N ALA A 275 14.31 -14.41 13.18
CA ALA A 275 14.83 -14.79 14.50
C ALA A 275 14.13 -16.03 15.08
N ASP A 276 12.91 -16.31 14.66
CA ASP A 276 12.09 -17.48 14.98
C ASP A 276 12.41 -18.72 14.13
N GLY A 277 13.38 -18.61 13.20
CA GLY A 277 13.78 -19.65 12.25
C GLY A 277 12.87 -19.76 11.01
N ARG A 278 11.80 -18.98 10.90
CA ARG A 278 10.95 -18.94 9.71
C ARG A 278 11.74 -18.44 8.50
N VAL A 279 11.53 -19.08 7.35
CA VAL A 279 12.12 -18.64 6.09
C VAL A 279 11.31 -17.45 5.58
N LEU A 280 11.97 -16.30 5.39
CA LEU A 280 11.37 -15.05 4.93
C LEU A 280 11.64 -14.82 3.44
N LEU A 281 12.85 -15.19 2.96
CA LEU A 281 13.19 -15.31 1.55
C LEU A 281 13.78 -16.70 1.35
N ASP A 282 13.42 -17.37 0.27
CA ASP A 282 13.75 -18.78 0.01
C ASP A 282 14.27 -18.94 -1.42
N GLU A 283 15.61 -19.02 -1.55
CA GLU A 283 16.32 -19.17 -2.82
C GLU A 283 15.85 -18.17 -3.90
N LEU A 284 15.65 -16.92 -3.51
CA LEU A 284 15.11 -15.88 -4.38
C LEU A 284 16.15 -15.52 -5.45
N CYS A 285 15.75 -15.66 -6.72
CA CYS A 285 16.53 -15.27 -7.90
C CYS A 285 15.76 -14.21 -8.70
N LEU A 286 16.46 -13.13 -9.09
CA LEU A 286 15.90 -12.09 -9.95
C LEU A 286 17.01 -11.27 -10.59
N GLU A 287 16.84 -10.89 -11.85
CA GLU A 287 17.77 -10.01 -12.56
C GLU A 287 17.06 -8.78 -13.13
N VAL A 288 17.73 -7.64 -13.07
CA VAL A 288 17.26 -6.37 -13.63
C VAL A 288 18.33 -5.82 -14.55
N ALA A 289 17.99 -5.58 -15.82
CA ALA A 289 18.89 -5.01 -16.81
C ALA A 289 19.05 -3.49 -16.65
N ALA A 290 20.13 -2.92 -17.16
CA ALA A 290 20.31 -1.47 -17.20
C ALA A 290 19.19 -0.81 -18.02
N GLY A 291 18.58 0.23 -17.48
CA GLY A 291 17.46 0.95 -18.12
C GLY A 291 16.12 0.22 -18.07
N GLU A 292 16.03 -0.89 -17.36
CA GLU A 292 14.82 -1.67 -17.20
C GLU A 292 14.11 -1.31 -15.88
N ILE A 293 12.77 -1.39 -15.87
CA ILE A 293 11.95 -1.40 -14.65
C ILE A 293 11.36 -2.78 -14.49
N VAL A 294 11.84 -3.53 -13.51
CA VAL A 294 11.25 -4.82 -13.10
C VAL A 294 10.39 -4.59 -11.88
N GLY A 295 9.09 -4.92 -11.98
CA GLY A 295 8.16 -4.87 -10.86
C GLY A 295 8.18 -6.18 -10.07
N LEU A 296 8.48 -6.14 -8.78
CA LEU A 296 8.28 -7.26 -7.85
C LEU A 296 6.93 -7.08 -7.16
N TYR A 297 5.95 -7.86 -7.62
CA TYR A 297 4.56 -7.80 -7.16
C TYR A 297 4.20 -8.98 -6.25
N GLY A 298 3.41 -8.73 -5.23
CA GLY A 298 2.84 -9.75 -4.34
C GLY A 298 2.05 -9.08 -3.23
N VAL A 299 1.26 -9.86 -2.47
CA VAL A 299 0.56 -9.33 -1.31
C VAL A 299 1.52 -9.15 -0.13
N GLU A 300 1.18 -8.28 0.80
CA GLU A 300 1.98 -7.99 1.98
C GLU A 300 2.30 -9.27 2.78
N GLY A 301 3.54 -9.36 3.27
CA GLY A 301 4.00 -10.53 4.04
C GLY A 301 4.66 -11.64 3.22
N ASN A 302 4.76 -11.51 1.90
CA ASN A 302 5.38 -12.51 1.03
C ASN A 302 6.91 -12.33 0.85
N GLY A 303 7.56 -11.43 1.60
CA GLY A 303 9.01 -11.23 1.58
C GLY A 303 9.48 -9.92 0.96
N GLN A 304 8.58 -9.09 0.41
CA GLN A 304 8.93 -7.80 -0.21
C GLN A 304 9.68 -6.87 0.76
N ALA A 305 9.14 -6.67 1.98
CA ALA A 305 9.77 -5.85 3.01
C ALA A 305 11.15 -6.39 3.40
N THR A 306 11.30 -7.72 3.52
CA THR A 306 12.57 -8.38 3.81
C THR A 306 13.61 -8.14 2.71
N LEU A 307 13.19 -8.22 1.44
CA LEU A 307 14.08 -7.90 0.32
C LEU A 307 14.45 -6.42 0.29
N GLY A 308 13.51 -5.53 0.58
CA GLY A 308 13.75 -4.09 0.73
C GLY A 308 14.78 -3.79 1.83
N ASP A 309 14.64 -4.40 3.00
CA ASP A 309 15.58 -4.28 4.12
C ASP A 309 16.97 -4.83 3.77
N LEU A 310 17.04 -5.97 3.06
CA LEU A 310 18.31 -6.55 2.59
C LEU A 310 19.02 -5.61 1.61
N LEU A 311 18.30 -5.10 0.61
CA LEU A 311 18.87 -4.20 -0.39
C LEU A 311 19.14 -2.79 0.16
N SER A 312 18.53 -2.44 1.30
CA SER A 312 18.88 -1.25 2.08
C SER A 312 20.14 -1.45 2.95
N GLY A 313 20.65 -2.69 3.04
CA GLY A 313 21.76 -3.05 3.90
C GLY A 313 21.43 -3.09 5.39
N LEU A 314 20.15 -3.20 5.75
CA LEU A 314 19.67 -3.30 7.13
C LEU A 314 19.80 -4.73 7.68
N ILE A 315 19.72 -5.72 6.80
CA ILE A 315 19.89 -7.15 7.12
C ILE A 315 20.84 -7.79 6.12
N ALA A 316 21.48 -8.88 6.53
CA ALA A 316 22.33 -9.71 5.67
C ALA A 316 21.60 -11.03 5.35
N PRO A 317 21.78 -11.62 4.14
CA PRO A 317 21.23 -12.93 3.83
C PRO A 317 21.99 -14.04 4.58
N HIS A 318 21.33 -15.17 4.78
CA HIS A 318 21.95 -16.38 5.31
C HIS A 318 22.74 -17.12 4.24
N SER A 319 22.27 -17.07 3.00
CA SER A 319 22.95 -17.61 1.80
C SER A 319 22.57 -16.82 0.57
N GLY A 320 23.27 -17.07 -0.53
CA GLY A 320 23.10 -16.38 -1.80
C GLY A 320 24.02 -15.16 -1.95
N GLU A 321 23.87 -14.47 -3.08
CA GLU A 321 24.70 -13.30 -3.40
C GLU A 321 23.93 -12.22 -4.15
N VAL A 322 24.41 -10.99 -4.02
CA VAL A 322 23.93 -9.84 -4.79
C VAL A 322 25.07 -9.36 -5.67
N THR A 323 24.79 -9.17 -6.95
CA THR A 323 25.73 -8.56 -7.90
C THR A 323 25.20 -7.22 -8.39
N VAL A 324 26.07 -6.24 -8.52
CA VAL A 324 25.78 -4.93 -9.10
C VAL A 324 26.75 -4.68 -10.24
N THR A 325 26.23 -4.46 -11.43
CA THR A 325 27.02 -4.35 -12.68
C THR A 325 28.03 -5.49 -12.86
N GLY A 326 27.59 -6.73 -12.55
CA GLY A 326 28.39 -7.94 -12.66
C GLY A 326 29.40 -8.13 -11.51
N THR A 327 29.47 -7.23 -10.52
CA THR A 327 30.40 -7.32 -9.39
C THR A 327 29.65 -7.77 -8.14
N ARG A 328 30.12 -8.84 -7.49
CA ARG A 328 29.56 -9.30 -6.21
C ARG A 328 29.75 -8.27 -5.11
N VAL A 329 28.68 -7.99 -4.36
CA VAL A 329 28.70 -7.05 -3.24
C VAL A 329 28.89 -7.80 -1.93
N ASP A 330 29.81 -7.32 -1.07
CA ASP A 330 30.00 -7.85 0.29
C ASP A 330 28.90 -7.28 1.21
N LEU A 331 27.80 -8.01 1.36
CA LEU A 331 26.65 -7.62 2.18
C LEU A 331 26.93 -7.64 3.69
N GLY A 332 28.05 -8.18 4.13
CA GLY A 332 28.51 -8.09 5.53
C GLY A 332 29.07 -6.71 5.90
N ARG A 333 29.36 -5.86 4.93
CA ARG A 333 29.91 -4.52 5.13
C ARG A 333 28.82 -3.46 5.01
N VAL A 334 28.63 -2.69 6.07
CA VAL A 334 27.70 -1.53 6.06
C VAL A 334 28.05 -0.56 4.94
N GLY A 335 27.02 -0.14 4.16
CA GLY A 335 27.18 0.79 3.05
C GLY A 335 27.77 0.18 1.76
N ALA A 336 28.02 -1.14 1.70
CA ALA A 336 28.58 -1.79 0.52
C ALA A 336 27.66 -1.66 -0.72
N LEU A 337 26.35 -1.80 -0.56
CA LEU A 337 25.37 -1.61 -1.63
C LEU A 337 25.38 -0.17 -2.16
N HIS A 338 25.37 0.81 -1.26
CA HIS A 338 25.47 2.22 -1.66
C HIS A 338 26.80 2.51 -2.39
N ALA A 339 27.92 1.98 -1.87
CA ALA A 339 29.24 2.11 -2.53
C ALA A 339 29.31 1.41 -3.90
N ALA A 340 28.49 0.37 -4.11
CA ALA A 340 28.35 -0.31 -5.40
C ALA A 340 27.39 0.41 -6.37
N GLY A 341 26.80 1.54 -5.95
CA GLY A 341 25.90 2.34 -6.79
C GLY A 341 24.44 1.94 -6.70
N VAL A 342 24.00 1.38 -5.56
CA VAL A 342 22.57 1.11 -5.29
C VAL A 342 22.00 2.27 -4.49
N GLY A 343 20.97 2.94 -5.06
CA GLY A 343 20.10 3.88 -4.36
C GLY A 343 18.84 3.16 -3.87
N VAL A 344 18.27 3.60 -2.74
CA VAL A 344 17.09 2.95 -2.17
C VAL A 344 16.06 3.97 -1.72
N ILE A 345 14.83 3.82 -2.24
CA ILE A 345 13.63 4.44 -1.70
C ILE A 345 12.98 3.38 -0.80
N PRO A 346 13.03 3.53 0.53
CA PRO A 346 12.50 2.52 1.44
C PRO A 346 10.97 2.58 1.53
N GLU A 347 10.35 1.47 1.91
CA GLU A 347 8.90 1.35 2.12
C GLU A 347 8.41 2.32 3.21
N ASP A 348 9.04 2.29 4.40
CA ASP A 348 8.77 3.28 5.45
C ASP A 348 9.85 4.38 5.44
N ARG A 349 9.51 5.48 4.78
CA ARG A 349 10.41 6.65 4.72
C ARG A 349 10.72 7.25 6.08
N HIS A 350 9.79 7.17 7.05
CA HIS A 350 9.98 7.77 8.38
C HIS A 350 10.92 6.94 9.25
N ARG A 351 10.95 5.62 9.04
CA ARG A 351 11.82 4.71 9.77
C ARG A 351 13.26 4.70 9.22
N SER A 352 13.40 4.67 7.89
CA SER A 352 14.69 4.41 7.24
C SER A 352 15.04 5.38 6.11
N GLY A 353 14.11 6.22 5.68
CA GLY A 353 14.31 7.12 4.53
C GLY A 353 14.75 8.53 4.91
N VAL A 354 14.26 9.12 5.99
CA VAL A 354 14.46 10.53 6.33
C VAL A 354 14.66 10.76 7.82
N VAL A 355 15.24 11.91 8.15
CA VAL A 355 15.32 12.42 9.53
C VAL A 355 14.42 13.65 9.62
N LEU A 356 13.24 13.49 10.24
CA LEU A 356 12.16 14.48 10.25
C LEU A 356 12.54 15.82 10.89
N ASP A 357 13.40 15.81 11.91
CA ASP A 357 13.82 17.00 12.62
C ASP A 357 15.00 17.74 11.96
N MET A 358 15.68 17.10 11.00
CA MET A 358 16.71 17.74 10.19
C MET A 358 16.12 18.58 9.08
N SER A 359 16.88 19.53 8.58
CA SER A 359 16.47 20.39 7.47
C SER A 359 16.33 19.62 6.17
N VAL A 360 15.61 20.20 5.20
CA VAL A 360 15.55 19.69 3.81
C VAL A 360 16.96 19.55 3.25
N ALA A 361 17.84 20.56 3.48
CA ALA A 361 19.21 20.54 2.98
C ALA A 361 20.01 19.37 3.54
N ASP A 362 19.92 19.12 4.85
CA ASP A 362 20.65 18.03 5.48
C ASP A 362 20.16 16.66 4.98
N ASN A 363 18.85 16.47 4.85
CA ASN A 363 18.26 15.25 4.31
C ASN A 363 18.69 14.97 2.85
N LEU A 364 18.83 16.02 2.03
CA LEU A 364 19.26 15.88 0.62
C LEU A 364 20.71 15.46 0.45
N VAL A 365 21.61 15.73 1.43
CA VAL A 365 23.03 15.45 1.30
C VAL A 365 23.56 14.37 2.23
N MET A 366 22.71 13.77 3.07
CA MET A 366 23.14 12.85 4.12
C MET A 366 23.83 11.56 3.59
N THR A 367 23.55 11.16 2.35
CA THR A 367 24.17 9.99 1.70
C THR A 367 25.46 10.36 0.94
N ASP A 368 25.68 11.64 0.63
CA ASP A 368 26.89 12.14 -0.07
C ASP A 368 27.74 13.05 0.82
N LEU A 369 27.99 12.64 2.04
CA LEU A 369 28.84 13.39 2.96
C LEU A 369 30.26 13.64 2.42
N PRO A 370 30.94 12.70 1.72
CA PRO A 370 32.25 12.95 1.12
C PRO A 370 32.24 14.13 0.16
N GLY A 371 31.20 14.28 -0.66
CA GLY A 371 31.06 15.39 -1.64
C GLY A 371 30.92 16.77 -1.00
N VAL A 372 30.42 16.84 0.24
CA VAL A 372 30.19 18.10 0.95
C VAL A 372 31.12 18.27 2.17
N SER A 373 32.07 17.36 2.37
CA SER A 373 33.03 17.40 3.47
C SER A 373 34.30 18.18 3.10
N GLY A 374 34.77 18.97 4.05
CA GLY A 374 36.13 19.49 4.05
C GLY A 374 37.08 18.57 4.79
N ARG A 375 38.32 19.02 5.04
CA ARG A 375 39.31 18.23 5.77
C ARG A 375 38.93 17.89 7.21
N LEU A 376 38.17 18.75 7.88
CA LEU A 376 37.76 18.64 9.29
C LEU A 376 36.27 18.97 9.53
N LEU A 377 35.63 19.70 8.63
CA LEU A 377 34.26 20.21 8.81
C LEU A 377 33.46 20.08 7.52
N LEU A 378 32.12 19.97 7.66
CA LEU A 378 31.22 20.04 6.54
C LEU A 378 31.21 21.45 5.92
N ARG A 379 31.21 21.52 4.60
CA ARG A 379 31.17 22.77 3.83
C ARG A 379 29.75 23.28 3.67
N ARG A 380 29.21 23.97 4.69
CA ARG A 380 27.82 24.45 4.72
C ARG A 380 27.41 25.20 3.46
N GLY A 381 28.30 25.98 2.85
CA GLY A 381 28.01 26.69 1.59
C GLY A 381 27.74 25.75 0.43
N GLN A 382 28.49 24.63 0.34
CA GLN A 382 28.27 23.61 -0.71
C GLN A 382 26.98 22.82 -0.44
N ILE A 383 26.70 22.47 0.81
CA ILE A 383 25.42 21.81 1.20
C ILE A 383 24.25 22.67 0.75
N ARG A 384 24.25 23.98 1.06
CA ARG A 384 23.17 24.91 0.68
C ARG A 384 23.03 25.05 -0.83
N ALA A 385 24.12 25.18 -1.55
CA ALA A 385 24.11 25.31 -3.01
C ALA A 385 23.54 24.04 -3.66
N ARG A 386 24.03 22.86 -3.25
CA ARG A 386 23.53 21.58 -3.78
C ARG A 386 22.06 21.34 -3.42
N ALA A 387 21.68 21.63 -2.19
CA ALA A 387 20.28 21.50 -1.77
C ALA A 387 19.34 22.42 -2.55
N ALA A 388 19.75 23.67 -2.81
CA ALA A 388 18.96 24.61 -3.61
C ALA A 388 18.79 24.10 -5.06
N GLU A 389 19.85 23.57 -5.68
CA GLU A 389 19.81 22.93 -7.00
C GLU A 389 18.83 21.76 -7.02
N LEU A 390 18.93 20.83 -6.06
CA LEU A 390 18.07 19.66 -5.98
C LEU A 390 16.60 20.02 -5.71
N VAL A 391 16.34 20.99 -4.83
CA VAL A 391 14.99 21.51 -4.60
C VAL A 391 14.36 22.02 -5.87
N GLN A 392 15.13 22.76 -6.69
CA GLN A 392 14.65 23.26 -7.99
C GLN A 392 14.47 22.14 -9.01
N ARG A 393 15.47 21.26 -9.17
CA ARG A 393 15.46 20.15 -10.14
C ARG A 393 14.32 19.16 -9.89
N PHE A 394 14.05 18.85 -8.63
CA PHE A 394 13.03 17.88 -8.25
C PHE A 394 11.69 18.54 -7.85
N ALA A 395 11.53 19.84 -8.07
CA ALA A 395 10.33 20.61 -7.79
C ALA A 395 9.80 20.38 -6.35
N ILE A 396 10.71 20.34 -5.36
CA ILE A 396 10.35 20.15 -3.95
C ILE A 396 9.73 21.45 -3.43
N SER A 397 8.46 21.39 -3.02
CA SER A 397 7.77 22.53 -2.46
C SER A 397 8.15 22.69 -0.97
N THR A 398 8.97 23.69 -0.69
CA THR A 398 9.42 24.02 0.66
C THR A 398 9.54 25.54 0.82
N PRO A 399 9.20 26.11 2.00
CA PRO A 399 9.43 27.54 2.27
C PRO A 399 10.92 27.91 2.23
N SER A 400 11.80 27.01 2.67
CA SER A 400 13.25 27.18 2.72
C SER A 400 13.94 25.82 2.76
N ILE A 401 15.18 25.76 2.27
CA ILE A 401 16.04 24.56 2.43
C ILE A 401 16.38 24.29 3.91
N ASP A 402 16.24 25.26 4.79
CA ASP A 402 16.49 25.14 6.24
C ASP A 402 15.21 24.66 7.00
N THR A 403 14.07 24.50 6.30
CA THR A 403 12.82 24.01 6.90
C THR A 403 13.00 22.58 7.39
N PRO A 404 12.60 22.23 8.65
CA PRO A 404 12.57 20.84 9.11
C PRO A 404 11.66 20.00 8.23
N LEU A 405 12.12 18.79 7.88
CA LEU A 405 11.42 17.95 6.90
C LEU A 405 10.01 17.54 7.34
N ARG A 406 9.76 17.41 8.65
CA ARG A 406 8.43 17.13 9.20
C ARG A 406 7.35 18.15 8.79
N ASN A 407 7.75 19.36 8.42
CA ASN A 407 6.81 20.43 8.02
C ASN A 407 6.40 20.34 6.54
N LEU A 408 6.97 19.41 5.78
CA LEU A 408 6.62 19.14 4.38
C LEU A 408 5.49 18.11 4.30
N SER A 409 4.68 18.20 3.23
CA SER A 409 3.72 17.14 2.91
C SER A 409 4.44 15.82 2.56
N GLY A 410 3.74 14.68 2.71
CA GLY A 410 4.28 13.37 2.38
C GLY A 410 4.86 13.27 0.97
N GLY A 411 4.20 13.87 -0.03
CA GLY A 411 4.71 13.92 -1.41
C GLY A 411 6.02 14.70 -1.54
N ASN A 412 6.19 15.81 -0.81
CA ASN A 412 7.45 16.55 -0.81
C ASN A 412 8.56 15.83 -0.04
N GLN A 413 8.23 15.14 1.06
CA GLN A 413 9.18 14.27 1.75
C GLN A 413 9.68 13.16 0.83
N GLN A 414 8.79 12.53 0.07
CA GLN A 414 9.15 11.49 -0.89
C GLN A 414 10.03 12.03 -2.04
N ARG A 415 9.72 13.24 -2.54
CA ARG A 415 10.61 13.93 -3.51
C ARG A 415 12.00 14.18 -2.97
N VAL A 416 12.15 14.47 -1.67
CA VAL A 416 13.46 14.64 -1.02
C VAL A 416 14.23 13.32 -1.05
N VAL A 417 13.59 12.18 -0.71
CA VAL A 417 14.22 10.85 -0.79
C VAL A 417 14.65 10.55 -2.21
N LEU A 418 13.73 10.68 -3.18
CA LEU A 418 14.01 10.42 -4.59
C LEU A 418 15.15 11.31 -5.13
N ALA A 419 15.12 12.62 -4.81
CA ALA A 419 16.14 13.56 -5.23
C ALA A 419 17.52 13.19 -4.70
N ARG A 420 17.61 12.78 -3.45
CA ARG A 420 18.84 12.31 -2.83
C ARG A 420 19.37 11.08 -3.53
N GLU A 421 18.55 10.04 -3.68
CA GLU A 421 19.00 8.77 -4.26
C GLU A 421 19.42 8.91 -5.73
N LEU A 422 18.62 9.60 -6.56
CA LEU A 422 18.95 9.80 -7.96
C LEU A 422 20.12 10.78 -8.18
N SER A 423 20.36 11.73 -7.27
CA SER A 423 21.46 12.70 -7.41
C SER A 423 22.84 12.10 -7.28
N ALA A 424 22.95 10.92 -6.66
CA ALA A 424 24.19 10.17 -6.56
C ALA A 424 24.58 9.46 -7.86
N GLY A 425 23.71 9.43 -8.87
CA GLY A 425 23.94 8.73 -10.14
C GLY A 425 23.99 7.20 -9.95
N PRO A 426 22.99 6.58 -9.33
CA PRO A 426 23.03 5.16 -9.05
C PRO A 426 22.97 4.34 -10.33
N ALA A 427 23.64 3.17 -10.36
CA ALA A 427 23.45 2.17 -11.41
C ALA A 427 22.14 1.40 -11.22
N VAL A 428 21.72 1.23 -9.97
CA VAL A 428 20.49 0.53 -9.59
C VAL A 428 19.69 1.39 -8.61
N LEU A 429 18.39 1.50 -8.81
CA LEU A 429 17.45 2.09 -7.86
C LEU A 429 16.46 1.02 -7.39
N VAL A 430 16.46 0.73 -6.09
CA VAL A 430 15.41 -0.07 -5.45
C VAL A 430 14.33 0.89 -4.95
N ALA A 431 13.11 0.76 -5.46
CA ALA A 431 11.98 1.58 -5.09
C ALA A 431 10.92 0.71 -4.40
N ALA A 432 10.92 0.70 -3.05
CA ALA A 432 9.95 -0.05 -2.28
C ALA A 432 8.76 0.84 -1.92
N GLN A 433 7.56 0.47 -2.38
CA GLN A 433 6.31 1.19 -2.15
C GLN A 433 6.43 2.72 -2.41
N PRO A 434 7.03 3.16 -3.54
CA PRO A 434 7.45 4.56 -3.71
C PRO A 434 6.29 5.55 -3.72
N THR A 435 5.07 5.09 -3.99
CA THR A 435 3.86 5.91 -4.06
C THR A 435 2.97 5.80 -2.82
N HIS A 436 3.33 4.94 -1.86
CA HIS A 436 2.51 4.73 -0.67
C HIS A 436 2.29 6.03 0.13
N GLY A 437 1.01 6.35 0.36
CA GLY A 437 0.61 7.54 1.09
C GLY A 437 0.72 8.87 0.33
N LEU A 438 0.92 8.83 -1.00
CA LEU A 438 0.95 10.01 -1.85
C LEU A 438 -0.45 10.36 -2.40
N ASP A 439 -0.64 11.62 -2.80
CA ASP A 439 -1.78 12.03 -3.61
C ASP A 439 -1.54 11.72 -5.10
N VAL A 440 -2.61 11.73 -5.90
CA VAL A 440 -2.56 11.36 -7.33
C VAL A 440 -1.53 12.17 -8.11
N GLY A 441 -1.42 13.47 -7.85
CA GLY A 441 -0.45 14.33 -8.53
C GLY A 441 1.00 14.00 -8.16
N ALA A 442 1.25 13.60 -6.90
CA ALA A 442 2.58 13.17 -6.47
C ALA A 442 2.94 11.78 -7.02
N ILE A 443 1.95 10.89 -7.18
CA ILE A 443 2.14 9.58 -7.83
C ILE A 443 2.57 9.75 -9.28
N GLU A 444 1.90 10.62 -10.04
CA GLU A 444 2.26 10.88 -11.43
C GLU A 444 3.68 11.44 -11.59
N ASP A 445 4.05 12.40 -10.76
CA ASP A 445 5.40 12.94 -10.74
C ASP A 445 6.43 11.86 -10.42
N MET A 446 6.12 10.95 -9.46
CA MET A 446 6.96 9.82 -9.13
C MET A 446 7.14 8.89 -10.33
N TYR A 447 6.05 8.53 -11.01
CA TYR A 447 6.10 7.66 -12.19
C TYR A 447 6.91 8.27 -13.32
N ALA A 448 6.72 9.57 -13.60
CA ALA A 448 7.49 10.27 -14.62
C ALA A 448 9.00 10.24 -14.33
N ARG A 449 9.39 10.44 -13.07
CA ARG A 449 10.80 10.44 -12.65
C ARG A 449 11.43 9.06 -12.67
N LEU A 450 10.68 8.01 -12.29
CA LEU A 450 11.17 6.63 -12.40
C LEU A 450 11.39 6.24 -13.86
N ARG A 451 10.46 6.60 -14.78
CA ARG A 451 10.64 6.38 -16.22
C ARG A 451 11.83 7.18 -16.79
N GLU A 452 12.00 8.43 -16.37
CA GLU A 452 13.14 9.26 -16.77
C GLU A 452 14.46 8.64 -16.29
N ALA A 453 14.53 8.15 -15.07
CA ALA A 453 15.70 7.47 -14.52
C ALA A 453 16.02 6.19 -15.29
N ALA A 454 15.03 5.34 -15.59
CA ALA A 454 15.21 4.15 -16.41
C ALA A 454 15.68 4.50 -17.82
N ALA A 455 15.07 5.49 -18.47
CA ALA A 455 15.48 5.97 -19.79
C ALA A 455 16.92 6.52 -19.81
N SER A 456 17.44 6.98 -18.67
CA SER A 456 18.86 7.39 -18.53
C SER A 456 19.82 6.24 -18.24
N GLY A 457 19.33 4.98 -18.18
CA GLY A 457 20.13 3.78 -18.00
C GLY A 457 20.14 3.20 -16.58
N VAL A 458 19.41 3.78 -15.63
CA VAL A 458 19.31 3.25 -14.27
C VAL A 458 18.42 1.99 -14.27
N ALA A 459 18.92 0.89 -13.73
CA ALA A 459 18.12 -0.31 -13.49
C ALA A 459 17.19 -0.07 -12.29
N ILE A 460 15.90 -0.35 -12.41
CA ILE A 460 14.92 -0.10 -11.34
C ILE A 460 14.27 -1.39 -10.91
N LEU A 461 14.42 -1.75 -9.64
CA LEU A 461 13.62 -2.77 -8.98
C LEU A 461 12.50 -2.08 -8.21
N LEU A 462 11.27 -2.17 -8.76
CA LEU A 462 10.06 -1.63 -8.15
C LEU A 462 9.41 -2.72 -7.29
N ILE A 463 9.44 -2.58 -5.96
CA ILE A 463 8.81 -3.49 -5.01
C ILE A 463 7.48 -2.88 -4.58
N THR A 464 6.36 -3.51 -4.88
CA THR A 464 5.05 -2.97 -4.54
C THR A 464 3.97 -4.04 -4.38
N THR A 465 2.94 -3.73 -3.60
CA THR A 465 1.71 -4.52 -3.48
C THR A 465 0.60 -4.01 -4.39
N GLU A 466 0.81 -2.86 -5.06
CA GLU A 466 -0.19 -2.24 -5.91
C GLU A 466 -0.06 -2.75 -7.35
N LEU A 467 -1.09 -3.49 -7.79
CA LEU A 467 -1.14 -4.08 -9.13
C LEU A 467 -1.03 -3.01 -10.23
N GLU A 468 -1.74 -1.92 -10.03
CA GLU A 468 -1.82 -0.81 -10.98
C GLU A 468 -0.44 -0.14 -11.18
N GLU A 469 0.36 -0.09 -10.13
CA GLU A 469 1.71 0.49 -10.17
C GLU A 469 2.65 -0.35 -11.04
N VAL A 470 2.68 -1.69 -10.84
CA VAL A 470 3.51 -2.56 -11.69
C VAL A 470 3.04 -2.57 -13.13
N MET A 471 1.73 -2.60 -13.37
CA MET A 471 1.15 -2.55 -14.72
C MET A 471 1.45 -1.23 -15.44
N ALA A 472 1.58 -0.13 -14.69
CA ALA A 472 1.86 1.18 -15.26
C ALA A 472 3.35 1.41 -15.56
N LEU A 473 4.25 0.86 -14.75
CA LEU A 473 5.68 1.22 -14.78
C LEU A 473 6.60 0.12 -15.31
N ALA A 474 6.30 -1.14 -14.98
CA ALA A 474 7.22 -2.23 -15.23
C ALA A 474 7.21 -2.65 -16.72
N SER A 475 8.34 -3.12 -17.21
CA SER A 475 8.46 -3.85 -18.46
C SER A 475 8.23 -5.35 -18.22
N ARG A 476 8.77 -5.87 -17.13
CA ARG A 476 8.54 -7.25 -16.65
C ARG A 476 8.04 -7.23 -15.21
N ILE A 477 7.19 -8.19 -14.88
CA ILE A 477 6.61 -8.36 -13.54
C ILE A 477 7.05 -9.70 -12.99
N ALA A 478 7.84 -9.68 -11.92
CA ALA A 478 8.15 -10.84 -11.10
C ALA A 478 7.11 -10.92 -9.97
N VAL A 479 6.53 -12.09 -9.77
CA VAL A 479 5.57 -12.32 -8.69
C VAL A 479 6.26 -13.04 -7.54
N ILE A 480 6.11 -12.50 -6.33
CA ILE A 480 6.65 -13.13 -5.11
C ILE A 480 5.52 -13.70 -4.26
N SER A 481 5.69 -14.95 -3.85
CA SER A 481 4.81 -15.64 -2.89
C SER A 481 5.65 -16.49 -1.96
N SER A 482 5.36 -16.39 -0.65
CA SER A 482 6.08 -17.16 0.40
C SER A 482 7.61 -17.08 0.31
N GLY A 483 8.15 -15.90 -0.03
CA GLY A 483 9.59 -15.65 -0.12
C GLY A 483 10.27 -16.12 -1.41
N ARG A 484 9.53 -16.69 -2.37
CA ARG A 484 10.04 -17.17 -3.67
C ARG A 484 9.44 -16.36 -4.84
N VAL A 485 10.20 -16.21 -5.91
CA VAL A 485 9.65 -15.74 -7.18
C VAL A 485 8.91 -16.90 -7.83
N THR A 486 7.59 -16.79 -7.95
CA THR A 486 6.71 -17.83 -8.51
C THR A 486 6.56 -17.75 -10.04
N GLY A 487 6.91 -16.61 -10.63
CA GLY A 487 6.92 -16.41 -12.07
C GLY A 487 7.38 -15.01 -12.46
N VAL A 488 7.84 -14.87 -13.69
CA VAL A 488 8.20 -13.60 -14.32
C VAL A 488 7.45 -13.49 -15.64
N LEU A 489 6.76 -12.39 -15.86
CA LEU A 489 5.95 -12.15 -17.06
C LEU A 489 6.34 -10.81 -17.69
N ASP A 490 6.31 -10.74 -19.02
CA ASP A 490 6.29 -9.43 -19.68
C ASP A 490 4.97 -8.72 -19.37
N VAL A 491 5.01 -7.39 -19.18
CA VAL A 491 3.80 -6.63 -18.85
C VAL A 491 2.72 -6.77 -19.91
N ALA A 492 3.10 -6.97 -21.19
CA ALA A 492 2.15 -7.19 -22.29
C ALA A 492 1.34 -8.49 -22.15
N ASP A 493 1.89 -9.49 -21.49
CA ASP A 493 1.27 -10.80 -21.24
C ASP A 493 0.64 -10.90 -19.85
N ALA A 494 0.83 -9.88 -19.02
CA ALA A 494 0.30 -9.83 -17.66
C ALA A 494 -1.19 -9.48 -17.68
N SER A 495 -1.95 -10.20 -16.87
CA SER A 495 -3.34 -9.87 -16.56
C SER A 495 -3.57 -9.98 -15.06
N PRO A 496 -4.54 -9.23 -14.49
CA PRO A 496 -4.86 -9.33 -13.07
C PRO A 496 -5.13 -10.77 -12.61
N GLN A 497 -5.76 -11.57 -13.47
CA GLN A 497 -6.07 -12.98 -13.20
C GLN A 497 -4.80 -13.83 -13.14
N ARG A 498 -3.90 -13.71 -14.13
CA ARG A 498 -2.63 -14.45 -14.14
C ARG A 498 -1.74 -14.08 -12.95
N LEU A 499 -1.64 -12.79 -12.65
CA LEU A 499 -0.87 -12.33 -11.49
C LEU A 499 -1.48 -12.82 -10.18
N GLY A 500 -2.82 -12.85 -10.06
CA GLY A 500 -3.53 -13.39 -8.91
C GLY A 500 -3.27 -14.89 -8.67
N MET A 501 -3.24 -15.72 -9.73
CA MET A 501 -2.90 -17.14 -9.62
C MET A 501 -1.46 -17.33 -9.11
N LEU A 502 -0.50 -16.61 -9.67
CA LEU A 502 0.90 -16.69 -9.24
C LEU A 502 1.10 -16.24 -7.78
N VAL A 503 0.35 -15.23 -7.32
CA VAL A 503 0.36 -14.80 -5.91
C VAL A 503 -0.24 -15.87 -5.00
N GLY A 504 -1.27 -16.59 -5.46
CA GLY A 504 -1.90 -17.69 -4.71
C GLY A 504 -1.02 -18.93 -4.55
N GLY A 505 0.15 -18.97 -5.21
CA GLY A 505 1.05 -20.12 -5.16
C GLY A 505 0.56 -21.32 -5.97
N GLU A 506 -0.47 -21.17 -6.77
CA GLU A 506 -0.84 -22.15 -7.78
C GLU A 506 0.21 -22.06 -8.89
N ALA A 507 1.22 -22.93 -8.78
CA ALA A 507 2.17 -23.12 -9.85
C ALA A 507 1.39 -23.51 -11.10
N ALA A 508 1.67 -22.79 -12.15
CA ALA A 508 1.14 -23.05 -13.46
C ALA A 508 1.53 -24.44 -13.99
#